data_f438f86e50e8fbd9724635ed0fd3c5a3
#
_entry.id   f438f86e50e8fbd9724635ed0fd3c5a3
#
_cell.length_a   1.000
_cell.length_b   1.000
_cell.length_c   1.000
_cell.angle_alpha   90.00
_cell.angle_beta   90.00
_cell.angle_gamma   90.00
#
_symmetry.space_group_name_H-M   'P 1'
#
loop_
_entity.id
_entity.type
_entity.pdbx_description
1 polymer ?
#
loop_
_entity_poly.entity_id
_entity_poly.type
_entity_poly.pdbx_seq_one_letter_code
_entity_poly.pdbx_strand_id
1 'polypeptide(L)'
;RDVVIAAMMGAEEYGVATTALVAMGCIMVRQCHSNTCPVGVCTQDEKLREKFTGTPEKVVNLFTFIATEVREILAKLGFKSLNDIIGRTDLLRQVSKGSPNLDDLDLNPLFVQADSGNHKRYCDSPEINSVPDTLDQDIWPEIEKALDNSEKIEKVYPIQNTHRAVGTRISHNLYKKFGHDKLDEGFLTLNFKGSAGQSFGAFAMKGLKLVLKGDANDYVAKGLSG
;
A
#
# COMPACT_ATOMS: atom_id res chain seq x y z
N ARG A 1 12.32 -14.50 15.12
CA ARG A 1 12.97 -13.57 16.07
C ARG A 1 12.64 -12.11 15.74
N ASP A 2 12.86 -11.65 14.52
CA ASP A 2 12.72 -10.23 14.13
C ASP A 2 11.28 -9.71 14.31
N VAL A 3 10.28 -10.55 14.04
CA VAL A 3 8.86 -10.24 14.31
C VAL A 3 8.64 -9.91 15.79
N VAL A 4 9.23 -10.72 16.70
CA VAL A 4 9.09 -10.50 18.16
C VAL A 4 9.77 -9.20 18.60
N ILE A 5 10.97 -8.91 18.08
CA ILE A 5 11.67 -7.66 18.35
C ILE A 5 10.84 -6.47 17.84
N ALA A 6 10.32 -6.56 16.61
CA ALA A 6 9.49 -5.50 16.05
C ALA A 6 8.20 -5.30 16.87
N ALA A 7 7.55 -6.37 17.36
CA ALA A 7 6.42 -6.26 18.27
C ALA A 7 6.79 -5.51 19.56
N MET A 8 7.91 -5.88 20.19
CA MET A 8 8.40 -5.18 21.38
C MET A 8 8.71 -3.71 21.11
N MET A 9 9.08 -3.36 19.87
CA MET A 9 9.27 -1.98 19.42
C MET A 9 7.96 -1.27 19.03
N GLY A 10 6.81 -1.94 19.10
CA GLY A 10 5.48 -1.37 18.87
C GLY A 10 4.83 -1.77 17.53
N ALA A 11 5.42 -2.65 16.74
CA ALA A 11 4.81 -3.09 15.50
C ALA A 11 3.63 -4.04 15.77
N GLU A 12 2.53 -3.80 15.06
CA GLU A 12 1.30 -4.62 15.10
C GLU A 12 1.09 -5.40 13.80
N GLU A 13 1.62 -4.86 12.67
CA GLU A 13 1.55 -5.45 11.35
C GLU A 13 2.94 -5.56 10.72
N TYR A 14 3.14 -6.55 9.88
CA TYR A 14 4.45 -6.90 9.33
C TYR A 14 4.39 -7.04 7.82
N GLY A 15 5.12 -6.21 7.09
CA GLY A 15 5.31 -6.35 5.66
C GLY A 15 6.43 -7.34 5.33
N VAL A 16 6.12 -8.43 4.64
CA VAL A 16 7.10 -9.46 4.26
C VAL A 16 7.09 -9.64 2.75
N ALA A 17 8.10 -9.10 2.06
CA ALA A 17 8.21 -9.17 0.61
C ALA A 17 9.32 -10.11 0.14
N THR A 18 10.58 -9.75 0.33
CA THR A 18 11.74 -10.46 -0.23
C THR A 18 11.81 -11.92 0.24
N THR A 19 11.52 -12.18 1.51
CA THR A 19 11.53 -13.55 2.07
C THR A 19 10.47 -14.43 1.40
N ALA A 20 9.29 -13.89 1.13
CA ALA A 20 8.25 -14.60 0.39
C ALA A 20 8.68 -14.87 -1.07
N LEU A 21 9.34 -13.91 -1.73
CA LEU A 21 9.91 -14.13 -3.06
C LEU A 21 10.98 -15.20 -3.07
N VAL A 22 11.85 -15.24 -2.06
CA VAL A 22 12.87 -16.30 -1.91
C VAL A 22 12.22 -17.67 -1.75
N ALA A 23 11.14 -17.77 -0.96
CA ALA A 23 10.38 -19.02 -0.84
C ALA A 23 9.81 -19.50 -2.19
N MET A 24 9.47 -18.56 -3.10
CA MET A 24 9.02 -18.87 -4.45
C MET A 24 10.16 -19.15 -5.45
N GLY A 25 11.42 -19.12 -5.03
CA GLY A 25 12.57 -19.43 -5.87
C GLY A 25 13.38 -18.21 -6.34
N CYS A 26 13.14 -17.03 -5.78
CA CYS A 26 13.97 -15.84 -6.07
C CYS A 26 15.38 -16.04 -5.54
N ILE A 27 16.38 -15.78 -6.38
CA ILE A 27 17.81 -15.86 -6.05
C ILE A 27 18.46 -14.51 -5.79
N MET A 28 17.67 -13.45 -5.67
CA MET A 28 18.09 -12.08 -5.36
C MET A 28 19.12 -11.49 -6.31
N VAL A 29 19.11 -11.87 -7.58
CA VAL A 29 20.00 -11.35 -8.63
C VAL A 29 19.75 -9.88 -8.98
N ARG A 30 18.63 -9.30 -8.50
CA ARG A 30 18.27 -7.88 -8.66
C ARG A 30 18.09 -7.38 -10.10
N GLN A 31 17.65 -8.26 -11.00
CA GLN A 31 17.31 -7.91 -12.40
C GLN A 31 15.79 -7.78 -12.63
N CYS A 32 15.04 -7.49 -11.57
CA CYS A 32 13.57 -7.41 -11.63
C CYS A 32 13.06 -6.32 -12.58
N HIS A 33 13.82 -5.24 -12.76
CA HIS A 33 13.46 -4.07 -13.59
C HIS A 33 13.73 -4.26 -15.08
N SER A 34 14.51 -5.28 -15.47
CA SER A 34 14.99 -5.47 -16.85
C SER A 34 14.24 -6.53 -17.66
N ASN A 35 13.18 -7.13 -17.09
CA ASN A 35 12.45 -8.25 -17.70
C ASN A 35 13.32 -9.51 -17.98
N THR A 36 14.48 -9.63 -17.32
CA THR A 36 15.45 -10.71 -17.55
C THR A 36 15.65 -11.61 -16.33
N CYS A 37 14.63 -11.74 -15.48
CA CYS A 37 14.71 -12.59 -14.28
C CYS A 37 15.02 -14.05 -14.65
N PRO A 38 16.19 -14.58 -14.27
CA PRO A 38 16.63 -15.89 -14.73
C PRO A 38 15.84 -17.07 -14.15
N VAL A 39 15.08 -16.83 -13.08
CA VAL A 39 14.25 -17.84 -12.39
C VAL A 39 12.76 -17.62 -12.61
N GLY A 40 12.36 -16.69 -13.49
CA GLY A 40 10.98 -16.51 -13.90
C GLY A 40 10.04 -15.84 -12.90
N VAL A 41 10.51 -15.41 -11.71
CA VAL A 41 9.65 -14.82 -10.66
C VAL A 41 9.11 -13.45 -11.09
N CYS A 42 9.92 -12.67 -11.79
CA CYS A 42 9.63 -11.27 -12.10
C CYS A 42 10.00 -10.96 -13.57
N THR A 43 9.29 -11.56 -14.51
CA THR A 43 9.48 -11.37 -15.95
C THR A 43 8.21 -11.66 -16.72
N GLN A 44 8.04 -11.03 -17.88
CA GLN A 44 6.99 -11.32 -18.87
C GLN A 44 7.53 -12.16 -20.05
N ASP A 45 8.84 -12.42 -20.12
CA ASP A 45 9.43 -13.30 -21.13
C ASP A 45 8.94 -14.74 -20.91
N GLU A 46 8.30 -15.34 -21.91
CA GLU A 46 7.68 -16.67 -21.83
C GLU A 46 8.69 -17.76 -21.47
N LYS A 47 9.88 -17.76 -22.10
CA LYS A 47 10.91 -18.77 -21.86
C LYS A 47 11.50 -18.69 -20.45
N LEU A 48 11.57 -17.47 -19.91
CA LEU A 48 12.03 -17.28 -18.54
C LEU A 48 10.93 -17.63 -17.52
N ARG A 49 9.66 -17.35 -17.84
CA ARG A 49 8.52 -17.74 -16.99
C ARG A 49 8.37 -19.25 -16.83
N GLU A 50 8.71 -20.04 -17.85
CA GLU A 50 8.72 -21.51 -17.76
C GLU A 50 9.64 -22.05 -16.66
N LYS A 51 10.64 -21.27 -16.25
CA LYS A 51 11.56 -21.61 -15.17
C LYS A 51 11.00 -21.36 -13.76
N PHE A 52 9.84 -20.74 -13.66
CA PHE A 52 9.25 -20.44 -12.38
C PHE A 52 8.73 -21.70 -11.68
N THR A 53 9.27 -21.99 -10.51
CA THR A 53 8.94 -23.17 -9.69
C THR A 53 8.24 -22.83 -8.38
N GLY A 54 7.79 -21.58 -8.23
CA GLY A 54 7.07 -21.14 -7.04
C GLY A 54 5.70 -21.78 -6.94
N THR A 55 5.29 -22.12 -5.71
CA THR A 55 3.94 -22.61 -5.42
C THR A 55 3.38 -21.88 -4.19
N PRO A 56 2.05 -21.76 -4.05
CA PRO A 56 1.44 -21.18 -2.87
C PRO A 56 1.87 -21.89 -1.58
N GLU A 57 2.03 -23.21 -1.61
CA GLU A 57 2.38 -24.03 -0.44
C GLU A 57 3.75 -23.65 0.13
N LYS A 58 4.70 -23.28 -0.72
CA LYS A 58 6.03 -22.82 -0.27
C LYS A 58 5.92 -21.55 0.58
N VAL A 59 5.04 -20.62 0.19
CA VAL A 59 4.79 -19.38 0.94
C VAL A 59 4.02 -19.69 2.23
N VAL A 60 2.99 -20.54 2.18
CA VAL A 60 2.25 -21.01 3.36
C VAL A 60 3.20 -21.66 4.37
N ASN A 61 4.07 -22.55 3.92
CA ASN A 61 5.05 -23.21 4.79
C ASN A 61 6.01 -22.21 5.44
N LEU A 62 6.52 -21.24 4.68
CA LEU A 62 7.38 -20.17 5.20
C LEU A 62 6.69 -19.43 6.36
N PHE A 63 5.46 -18.96 6.15
CA PHE A 63 4.73 -18.23 7.19
C PHE A 63 4.36 -19.11 8.38
N THR A 64 4.07 -20.39 8.15
CA THR A 64 3.84 -21.37 9.21
C THR A 64 5.09 -21.55 10.08
N PHE A 65 6.27 -21.65 9.48
CA PHE A 65 7.53 -21.73 10.22
C PHE A 65 7.82 -20.45 11.00
N ILE A 66 7.59 -19.28 10.40
CA ILE A 66 7.74 -17.99 11.10
C ILE A 66 6.79 -17.93 12.30
N ALA A 67 5.52 -18.28 12.14
CA ALA A 67 4.54 -18.28 13.21
C ALA A 67 4.89 -19.27 14.32
N THR A 68 5.39 -20.44 13.96
CA THR A 68 5.85 -21.45 14.93
C THR A 68 7.03 -20.93 15.75
N GLU A 69 8.05 -20.37 15.10
CA GLU A 69 9.19 -19.77 15.80
C GLU A 69 8.75 -18.64 16.74
N VAL A 70 7.85 -17.74 16.29
CA VAL A 70 7.30 -16.68 17.13
C VAL A 70 6.59 -17.25 18.34
N ARG A 71 5.76 -18.27 18.18
CA ARG A 71 5.06 -18.96 19.27
C ARG A 71 6.04 -19.57 20.28
N GLU A 72 7.10 -20.21 19.81
CA GLU A 72 8.13 -20.80 20.68
C GLU A 72 8.87 -19.74 21.49
N ILE A 73 9.19 -18.60 20.85
CA ILE A 73 9.85 -17.48 21.55
C ILE A 73 8.92 -16.90 22.61
N LEU A 74 7.64 -16.65 22.30
CA LEU A 74 6.65 -16.16 23.26
C LEU A 74 6.50 -17.11 24.44
N ALA A 75 6.44 -18.42 24.20
CA ALA A 75 6.36 -19.43 25.25
C ALA A 75 7.58 -19.40 26.17
N LYS A 76 8.79 -19.27 25.61
CA LYS A 76 10.05 -19.13 26.40
C LYS A 76 10.07 -17.87 27.24
N LEU A 77 9.43 -16.80 26.78
CA LEU A 77 9.32 -15.53 27.49
C LEU A 77 8.15 -15.50 28.49
N GLY A 78 7.28 -16.51 28.49
CA GLY A 78 6.12 -16.61 29.36
C GLY A 78 4.89 -15.82 28.88
N PHE A 79 4.84 -15.41 27.62
CA PHE A 79 3.71 -14.68 27.02
C PHE A 79 2.80 -15.59 26.18
N LYS A 80 1.50 -15.27 26.14
CA LYS A 80 0.49 -16.05 25.43
C LYS A 80 0.21 -15.52 24.03
N SER A 81 0.41 -14.22 23.79
CA SER A 81 0.12 -13.59 22.51
C SER A 81 1.15 -12.50 22.16
N LEU A 82 1.20 -12.11 20.87
CA LEU A 82 1.98 -10.95 20.44
C LEU A 82 1.48 -9.66 21.07
N ASN A 83 0.17 -9.52 21.29
CA ASN A 83 -0.40 -8.34 21.91
C ASN A 83 0.15 -8.08 23.32
N ASP A 84 0.55 -9.13 24.05
CA ASP A 84 1.11 -9.01 25.38
C ASP A 84 2.50 -8.33 25.39
N ILE A 85 3.20 -8.34 24.27
CA ILE A 85 4.56 -7.81 24.14
C ILE A 85 4.66 -6.56 23.27
N ILE A 86 3.56 -6.08 22.66
CA ILE A 86 3.60 -4.88 21.86
C ILE A 86 4.00 -3.68 22.71
N GLY A 87 5.03 -2.94 22.25
CA GLY A 87 5.57 -1.77 22.93
C GLY A 87 6.31 -2.08 24.25
N ARG A 88 6.63 -3.36 24.52
CA ARG A 88 7.37 -3.79 25.70
C ARG A 88 8.88 -3.69 25.45
N THR A 89 9.36 -2.48 25.19
CA THR A 89 10.79 -2.19 24.98
C THR A 89 11.65 -2.49 26.19
N ASP A 90 11.07 -2.55 27.38
CA ASP A 90 11.69 -3.00 28.61
C ASP A 90 12.22 -4.45 28.58
N LEU A 91 11.73 -5.25 27.64
CA LEU A 91 12.20 -6.62 27.39
C LEU A 91 13.39 -6.67 26.43
N LEU A 92 13.80 -5.54 25.86
CA LEU A 92 14.93 -5.45 24.94
C LEU A 92 16.17 -4.91 25.64
N ARG A 93 17.32 -5.41 25.22
CA ARG A 93 18.63 -4.94 25.68
C ARG A 93 19.59 -4.94 24.50
N GLN A 94 20.30 -3.83 24.31
CA GLN A 94 21.43 -3.78 23.40
C GLN A 94 22.53 -4.72 23.91
N VAL A 95 23.09 -5.51 23.00
CA VAL A 95 24.22 -6.40 23.29
C VAL A 95 25.41 -5.98 22.45
N SER A 96 26.60 -6.00 23.07
CA SER A 96 27.86 -5.77 22.34
C SER A 96 28.07 -6.85 21.28
N LYS A 97 28.62 -6.44 20.16
CA LYS A 97 29.08 -7.30 19.06
C LYS A 97 30.58 -7.55 19.09
N GLY A 98 31.28 -6.94 20.05
CA GLY A 98 32.74 -7.05 20.24
C GLY A 98 33.54 -6.32 19.15
N SER A 99 32.94 -5.35 18.47
CA SER A 99 33.60 -4.52 17.47
C SER A 99 33.30 -3.05 17.75
N PRO A 100 34.33 -2.19 17.89
CA PRO A 100 34.14 -0.78 18.15
C PRO A 100 33.16 -0.11 17.17
N ASN A 101 33.25 -0.43 15.88
CA ASN A 101 32.38 0.14 14.86
C ASN A 101 30.90 -0.28 14.98
N LEU A 102 30.62 -1.43 15.60
CA LEU A 102 29.25 -1.92 15.79
C LEU A 102 28.70 -1.53 17.18
N ASP A 103 29.58 -1.27 18.12
CA ASP A 103 29.21 -0.94 19.50
C ASP A 103 29.20 0.58 19.79
N ASP A 104 29.64 1.40 18.80
CA ASP A 104 29.68 2.86 18.89
C ASP A 104 28.27 3.50 18.85
N LEU A 105 27.28 2.80 18.28
CA LEU A 105 25.92 3.27 18.22
C LEU A 105 25.15 2.92 19.49
N ASP A 106 24.74 3.93 20.25
CA ASP A 106 23.86 3.75 21.41
C ASP A 106 22.40 3.64 20.97
N LEU A 107 21.79 2.46 21.14
CA LEU A 107 20.38 2.18 20.84
C LEU A 107 19.46 2.34 22.06
N ASN A 108 19.98 2.63 23.25
CA ASN A 108 19.16 2.74 24.46
C ASN A 108 18.06 3.81 24.35
N PRO A 109 18.23 4.95 23.65
CA PRO A 109 17.14 5.91 23.45
C PRO A 109 15.91 5.33 22.75
N LEU A 110 16.08 4.27 21.94
CA LEU A 110 14.96 3.58 21.26
C LEU A 110 14.18 2.65 22.20
N PHE A 111 14.74 2.31 23.36
CA PHE A 111 14.12 1.40 24.32
C PHE A 111 13.34 2.11 25.42
N VAL A 112 13.25 3.43 25.35
CA VAL A 112 12.39 4.19 26.25
C VAL A 112 10.94 3.77 26.04
N GLN A 113 10.33 3.20 27.07
CA GLN A 113 8.96 2.75 26.99
C GLN A 113 8.01 3.95 27.01
N ALA A 114 7.14 4.04 26.00
CA ALA A 114 6.08 5.04 25.98
C ALA A 114 5.08 4.77 27.12
N ASP A 115 4.68 5.82 27.83
CA ASP A 115 3.59 5.73 28.80
C ASP A 115 2.26 5.74 28.08
N SER A 116 1.57 4.60 28.08
CA SER A 116 0.23 4.46 27.52
C SER A 116 -0.89 4.90 28.49
N GLY A 117 -0.53 5.29 29.72
CA GLY A 117 -1.52 5.53 30.77
C GLY A 117 -2.40 4.29 30.98
N ASN A 118 -3.72 4.49 30.89
CA ASN A 118 -4.71 3.41 31.01
C ASN A 118 -5.08 2.74 29.67
N HIS A 119 -4.45 3.12 28.57
CA HIS A 119 -4.74 2.55 27.25
C HIS A 119 -3.87 1.33 26.98
N LYS A 120 -4.35 0.47 26.09
CA LYS A 120 -3.57 -0.65 25.54
C LYS A 120 -2.40 -0.11 24.73
N ARG A 121 -1.32 -0.89 24.59
CA ARG A 121 -0.16 -0.56 23.76
C ARG A 121 -0.35 -0.94 22.30
N TYR A 122 -1.50 -1.53 21.94
CA TYR A 122 -1.85 -1.90 20.59
C TYR A 122 -3.20 -1.28 20.21
N CYS A 123 -3.43 -1.11 18.92
CA CYS A 123 -4.71 -0.62 18.40
C CYS A 123 -5.79 -1.69 18.60
N ASP A 124 -6.83 -1.36 19.36
CA ASP A 124 -8.00 -2.21 19.58
C ASP A 124 -9.29 -1.59 19.00
N SER A 125 -9.13 -0.47 18.28
CA SER A 125 -10.24 0.16 17.57
C SER A 125 -10.56 -0.62 16.29
N PRO A 126 -11.81 -1.02 16.07
CA PRO A 126 -12.23 -1.59 14.80
C PRO A 126 -12.40 -0.51 13.71
N GLU A 127 -12.25 0.75 14.05
CA GLU A 127 -12.46 1.86 13.12
C GLU A 127 -11.34 1.94 12.09
N ILE A 128 -11.73 1.85 10.83
CA ILE A 128 -10.86 2.16 9.71
C ILE A 128 -10.88 3.68 9.53
N ASN A 129 -9.73 4.28 9.25
CA ASN A 129 -9.67 5.70 8.91
C ASN A 129 -10.68 6.03 7.81
N SER A 130 -11.48 7.04 8.03
CA SER A 130 -12.42 7.51 7.03
C SER A 130 -11.66 7.96 5.77
N VAL A 131 -12.24 7.70 4.61
CA VAL A 131 -11.73 8.27 3.38
C VAL A 131 -11.97 9.78 3.45
N PRO A 132 -10.92 10.62 3.34
CA PRO A 132 -11.10 12.06 3.40
C PRO A 132 -11.96 12.57 2.24
N ASP A 133 -12.61 13.70 2.45
CA ASP A 133 -13.33 14.39 1.39
C ASP A 133 -12.38 14.74 0.25
N THR A 134 -12.87 14.59 -0.96
CA THR A 134 -12.08 14.80 -2.18
C THR A 134 -12.82 15.74 -3.12
N LEU A 135 -12.08 16.41 -4.01
CA LEU A 135 -12.68 17.26 -5.05
C LEU A 135 -13.72 16.49 -5.89
N ASP A 136 -13.54 15.20 -6.08
CA ASP A 136 -14.51 14.35 -6.78
C ASP A 136 -15.89 14.32 -6.08
N GLN A 137 -15.93 14.38 -4.76
CA GLN A 137 -17.19 14.44 -4.00
C GLN A 137 -17.89 15.79 -4.17
N ASP A 138 -17.11 16.87 -4.22
CA ASP A 138 -17.65 18.22 -4.34
C ASP A 138 -18.28 18.45 -5.72
N ILE A 139 -17.67 17.90 -6.77
CA ILE A 139 -18.14 18.11 -8.15
C ILE A 139 -19.11 17.02 -8.62
N TRP A 140 -19.17 15.86 -7.98
CA TRP A 140 -20.01 14.75 -8.42
C TRP A 140 -21.50 15.08 -8.52
N PRO A 141 -22.13 15.80 -7.60
CA PRO A 141 -23.57 16.14 -7.71
C PRO A 141 -23.92 16.92 -8.97
N GLU A 142 -23.01 17.82 -9.42
CA GLU A 142 -23.17 18.55 -10.68
C GLU A 142 -23.03 17.64 -11.88
N ILE A 143 -22.04 16.75 -11.86
CA ILE A 143 -21.80 15.75 -12.91
C ILE A 143 -23.02 14.82 -13.03
N GLU A 144 -23.49 14.30 -11.93
CA GLU A 144 -24.63 13.35 -11.89
C GLU A 144 -25.90 13.99 -12.46
N LYS A 145 -26.20 15.22 -12.06
CA LYS A 145 -27.31 15.99 -12.59
C LYS A 145 -27.20 16.21 -14.11
N ALA A 146 -26.01 16.56 -14.61
CA ALA A 146 -25.79 16.76 -16.04
C ALA A 146 -25.94 15.45 -16.81
N LEU A 147 -25.46 14.34 -16.26
CA LEU A 147 -25.63 13.01 -16.84
C LEU A 147 -27.10 12.59 -16.92
N ASP A 148 -27.88 12.87 -15.90
CA ASP A 148 -29.33 12.56 -15.86
C ASP A 148 -30.13 13.37 -16.87
N ASN A 149 -29.71 14.62 -17.10
CA ASN A 149 -30.33 15.51 -18.07
C ASN A 149 -29.75 15.41 -19.51
N SER A 150 -28.77 14.54 -19.73
CA SER A 150 -28.01 14.44 -20.99
C SER A 150 -27.32 15.78 -21.38
N GLU A 151 -26.92 16.55 -20.40
CA GLU A 151 -26.25 17.84 -20.57
C GLU A 151 -24.73 17.66 -20.67
N LYS A 152 -24.08 18.49 -21.48
CA LYS A 152 -22.61 18.57 -21.50
C LYS A 152 -22.09 19.37 -20.31
N ILE A 153 -21.00 18.90 -19.73
CA ILE A 153 -20.28 19.64 -18.70
C ILE A 153 -19.18 20.46 -19.38
N GLU A 154 -19.36 21.77 -19.41
CA GLU A 154 -18.40 22.71 -20.00
C GLU A 154 -17.58 23.51 -18.97
N LYS A 155 -17.72 23.18 -17.69
CA LYS A 155 -17.03 23.85 -16.60
C LYS A 155 -15.56 23.49 -16.52
N VAL A 156 -14.76 24.46 -16.09
CA VAL A 156 -13.35 24.27 -15.70
C VAL A 156 -13.28 24.33 -14.18
N TYR A 157 -12.83 23.25 -13.56
CA TYR A 157 -12.66 23.14 -12.12
C TYR A 157 -11.25 23.58 -11.72
N PRO A 158 -11.10 24.43 -10.68
CA PRO A 158 -9.79 24.69 -10.12
C PRO A 158 -9.26 23.43 -9.43
N ILE A 159 -7.96 23.16 -9.57
CA ILE A 159 -7.31 22.05 -8.91
C ILE A 159 -6.02 22.48 -8.21
N GLN A 160 -5.74 21.91 -7.06
CA GLN A 160 -4.55 22.19 -6.26
C GLN A 160 -3.83 20.87 -5.94
N ASN A 161 -2.55 20.94 -5.58
CA ASN A 161 -1.73 19.78 -5.25
C ASN A 161 -2.19 19.00 -4.00
N THR A 162 -3.06 19.59 -3.20
CA THR A 162 -3.75 18.93 -2.09
C THR A 162 -4.90 18.04 -2.55
N HIS A 163 -5.44 18.28 -3.75
CA HIS A 163 -6.49 17.45 -4.35
C HIS A 163 -5.88 16.21 -4.99
N ARG A 164 -5.88 15.11 -4.24
CA ARG A 164 -5.29 13.82 -4.63
C ARG A 164 -6.34 12.89 -5.22
N ALA A 165 -5.90 11.98 -6.10
CA ALA A 165 -6.72 10.92 -6.72
C ALA A 165 -7.99 11.44 -7.43
N VAL A 166 -7.94 12.67 -7.97
CA VAL A 166 -9.05 13.27 -8.72
C VAL A 166 -9.34 12.46 -9.97
N GLY A 167 -10.63 12.14 -10.19
CA GLY A 167 -11.10 11.26 -11.26
C GLY A 167 -11.34 9.82 -10.83
N THR A 168 -10.73 9.35 -9.74
CA THR A 168 -10.87 7.96 -9.27
C THR A 168 -12.28 7.65 -8.76
N ARG A 169 -12.84 8.50 -7.90
CA ARG A 169 -14.20 8.33 -7.38
C ARG A 169 -15.26 8.57 -8.46
N ILE A 170 -15.01 9.53 -9.33
CA ILE A 170 -15.87 9.80 -10.50
C ILE A 170 -15.93 8.54 -11.38
N SER A 171 -14.77 7.94 -11.67
CA SER A 171 -14.68 6.68 -12.43
C SER A 171 -15.47 5.55 -11.75
N HIS A 172 -15.33 5.39 -10.44
CA HIS A 172 -16.09 4.41 -9.67
C HIS A 172 -17.62 4.64 -9.75
N ASN A 173 -18.06 5.89 -9.64
CA ASN A 173 -19.47 6.22 -9.73
C ASN A 173 -20.04 5.99 -11.14
N LEU A 174 -19.27 6.32 -12.17
CA LEU A 174 -19.62 6.00 -13.55
C LEU A 174 -19.74 4.48 -13.76
N TYR A 175 -18.79 3.70 -13.23
CA TYR A 175 -18.85 2.25 -13.27
C TYR A 175 -20.12 1.71 -12.61
N LYS A 176 -20.46 2.20 -11.43
CA LYS A 176 -21.68 1.80 -10.73
C LYS A 176 -22.96 2.12 -11.52
N LYS A 177 -22.98 3.26 -12.19
CA LYS A 177 -24.16 3.72 -12.94
C LYS A 177 -24.33 3.03 -14.28
N PHE A 178 -23.24 2.82 -15.02
CA PHE A 178 -23.26 2.36 -16.41
C PHE A 178 -22.62 0.98 -16.63
N GLY A 179 -21.80 0.49 -15.70
CA GLY A 179 -21.02 -0.74 -15.85
C GLY A 179 -19.72 -0.51 -16.63
N HIS A 180 -18.97 -1.59 -16.83
CA HIS A 180 -17.72 -1.59 -17.59
C HIS A 180 -18.00 -1.60 -19.11
N ASP A 181 -17.16 -0.97 -19.89
CA ASP A 181 -17.16 -0.96 -21.39
C ASP A 181 -18.43 -0.45 -22.09
N LYS A 182 -19.38 0.15 -21.38
CA LYS A 182 -20.63 0.64 -21.98
C LYS A 182 -20.59 2.11 -22.40
N LEU A 183 -19.55 2.84 -22.04
CA LEU A 183 -19.43 4.26 -22.33
C LEU A 183 -18.56 4.49 -23.57
N ASP A 184 -19.00 5.40 -24.43
CA ASP A 184 -18.19 5.84 -25.56
C ASP A 184 -17.01 6.69 -25.09
N GLU A 185 -15.96 6.74 -25.91
CA GLU A 185 -14.78 7.56 -25.62
C GLU A 185 -15.16 9.04 -25.46
N GLY A 186 -14.72 9.65 -24.35
CA GLY A 186 -15.02 11.04 -24.04
C GLY A 186 -16.49 11.32 -23.67
N PHE A 187 -17.24 10.29 -23.27
CA PHE A 187 -18.62 10.42 -22.80
C PHE A 187 -18.75 11.51 -21.72
N LEU A 188 -17.85 11.54 -20.76
CA LEU A 188 -17.70 12.61 -19.78
C LEU A 188 -16.34 13.26 -19.92
N THR A 189 -16.28 14.54 -20.23
CA THR A 189 -15.05 15.31 -20.30
C THR A 189 -15.03 16.35 -19.17
N LEU A 190 -14.01 16.27 -18.30
CA LEU A 190 -13.80 17.19 -17.20
C LEU A 190 -12.52 17.99 -17.42
N ASN A 191 -12.62 19.30 -17.29
CA ASN A 191 -11.50 20.21 -17.47
C ASN A 191 -11.04 20.74 -16.11
N PHE A 192 -9.73 20.76 -15.88
CA PHE A 192 -9.11 21.25 -14.66
C PHE A 192 -8.04 22.30 -14.99
N LYS A 193 -7.88 23.30 -14.10
CA LYS A 193 -6.84 24.32 -14.21
C LYS A 193 -6.11 24.46 -12.88
N GLY A 194 -4.80 24.28 -12.89
CA GLY A 194 -3.94 24.37 -11.71
C GLY A 194 -2.96 23.20 -11.61
N SER A 195 -2.46 22.93 -10.41
CA SER A 195 -1.52 21.83 -10.15
C SER A 195 -2.27 20.69 -9.46
N ALA A 196 -2.39 19.55 -10.13
CA ALA A 196 -3.04 18.38 -9.57
C ALA A 196 -2.14 17.66 -8.56
N GLY A 197 -2.72 17.14 -7.48
CA GLY A 197 -2.05 16.28 -6.53
C GLY A 197 -1.73 14.90 -7.10
N GLN A 198 -1.17 14.03 -6.27
CA GLN A 198 -0.83 12.66 -6.66
C GLN A 198 -2.02 11.87 -7.20
N SER A 199 -1.74 10.99 -8.15
CA SER A 199 -2.70 10.00 -8.69
C SER A 199 -3.86 10.65 -9.45
N PHE A 200 -3.64 11.78 -10.13
CA PHE A 200 -4.64 12.37 -11.01
C PHE A 200 -5.03 11.38 -12.11
N GLY A 201 -6.33 11.08 -12.24
CA GLY A 201 -6.84 10.10 -13.20
C GLY A 201 -6.52 8.65 -12.89
N ALA A 202 -6.06 8.33 -11.66
CA ALA A 202 -5.81 6.94 -11.30
C ALA A 202 -7.08 6.10 -11.42
N PHE A 203 -6.94 4.89 -11.99
CA PHE A 203 -8.02 3.95 -12.25
C PHE A 203 -9.18 4.54 -13.09
N ALA A 204 -8.88 5.54 -13.92
CA ALA A 204 -9.88 6.07 -14.84
C ALA A 204 -10.34 4.97 -15.81
N MET A 205 -11.65 4.91 -16.03
CA MET A 205 -12.28 3.94 -16.89
C MET A 205 -12.60 4.53 -18.27
N LYS A 206 -12.91 3.67 -19.23
CA LYS A 206 -13.38 4.07 -20.53
C LYS A 206 -14.57 5.04 -20.43
N GLY A 207 -14.59 6.05 -21.28
CA GLY A 207 -15.63 7.09 -21.30
C GLY A 207 -15.31 8.33 -20.47
N LEU A 208 -14.36 8.27 -19.53
CA LEU A 208 -13.92 9.43 -18.76
C LEU A 208 -12.67 10.08 -19.40
N LYS A 209 -12.80 11.33 -19.80
CA LYS A 209 -11.70 12.18 -20.30
C LYS A 209 -11.39 13.27 -19.29
N LEU A 210 -10.17 13.31 -18.79
CA LEU A 210 -9.67 14.35 -17.91
C LEU A 210 -8.68 15.24 -18.67
N VAL A 211 -8.89 16.54 -18.65
CA VAL A 211 -8.04 17.53 -19.29
C VAL A 211 -7.47 18.45 -18.20
N LEU A 212 -6.17 18.44 -18.03
CA LEU A 212 -5.46 19.29 -17.09
C LEU A 212 -4.69 20.38 -17.83
N LYS A 213 -4.98 21.64 -17.49
CA LYS A 213 -4.18 22.80 -17.90
C LYS A 213 -3.33 23.23 -16.71
N GLY A 214 -2.12 22.70 -16.61
CA GLY A 214 -1.18 22.90 -15.51
C GLY A 214 -0.30 21.67 -15.28
N ASP A 215 0.15 21.49 -14.06
CA ASP A 215 1.07 20.42 -13.66
C ASP A 215 0.35 19.31 -12.89
N ALA A 216 0.93 18.13 -12.84
CA ALA A 216 0.47 17.03 -12.02
C ALA A 216 1.64 16.39 -11.25
N ASN A 217 1.36 15.91 -10.05
CA ASN A 217 2.30 15.11 -9.26
C ASN A 217 2.37 13.66 -9.78
N ASP A 218 3.07 12.80 -9.04
CA ASP A 218 3.32 11.41 -9.41
C ASP A 218 2.04 10.59 -9.63
N TYR A 219 2.19 9.49 -10.35
CA TYR A 219 1.16 8.47 -10.59
C TYR A 219 -0.04 8.94 -11.41
N VAL A 220 0.16 9.88 -12.33
CA VAL A 220 -0.89 10.23 -13.30
C VAL A 220 -1.36 8.97 -14.04
N ALA A 221 -2.68 8.81 -14.13
CA ALA A 221 -3.32 7.68 -14.81
C ALA A 221 -2.85 6.28 -14.35
N LYS A 222 -2.37 6.13 -13.12
CA LYS A 222 -2.00 4.83 -12.58
C LYS A 222 -3.19 3.85 -12.64
N GLY A 223 -2.97 2.68 -13.25
CA GLY A 223 -4.03 1.68 -13.39
C GLY A 223 -5.16 2.10 -14.34
N LEU A 224 -4.88 2.97 -15.32
CA LEU A 224 -5.82 3.33 -16.38
C LEU A 224 -6.32 2.07 -17.08
N SER A 225 -7.62 1.96 -17.30
CA SER A 225 -8.28 0.79 -17.88
C SER A 225 -9.21 1.13 -19.05
N GLY A 226 -9.01 2.26 -19.70
CA GLY A 226 -9.86 2.64 -20.85
C GLY A 226 -9.33 3.79 -21.65
#